data_8ef4d7280d30acc8b105844038a85388
#
_entry.id   8ef4d7280d30acc8b105844038a85388
#
_cell.length_a   1.000
_cell.length_b   1.000
_cell.length_c   1.000
_cell.angle_alpha   90.00
_cell.angle_beta   90.00
_cell.angle_gamma   90.00
#
_symmetry.space_group_name_H-M   'P 1'
#
loop_
_entity.id
_entity.type
_entity.pdbx_description
1 polymer ?
#
loop_
_entity_poly.entity_id
_entity_poly.type
_entity_poly.pdbx_seq_one_letter_code
_entity_poly.pdbx_strand_id
1 'polypeptide(L)'
;MNTEIPWQTAKQYEDITYKKCNGVARIAFNRPEVRNAFRPRTTSELIDALRDATEDTSIGCVLISAEGPSPKDGVWSFCSGGDQRVRGKQGYVGDDGAHRLNILEAQRLIRFMPKVVIAVV
;
A
#
# COMPACT_ATOMS: atom_id res chain seq x y z
N MET A 1 14.68 9.86 25.50
CA MET A 1 13.31 10.14 25.01
C MET A 1 13.02 9.24 23.82
N ASN A 2 11.96 8.48 23.89
CA ASN A 2 11.56 7.63 22.77
C ASN A 2 10.88 8.50 21.71
N THR A 3 11.46 8.54 20.50
CA THR A 3 10.94 9.31 19.36
C THR A 3 10.12 8.46 18.41
N GLU A 4 9.94 7.17 18.72
CA GLU A 4 9.15 6.28 17.87
C GLU A 4 7.66 6.62 17.97
N ILE A 5 7.01 6.63 16.81
CA ILE A 5 5.57 6.81 16.74
C ILE A 5 4.90 5.49 17.13
N PRO A 6 3.95 5.50 18.08
CA PRO A 6 3.32 4.28 18.56
C PRO A 6 2.25 3.76 17.58
N TRP A 7 2.69 3.39 16.37
CA TRP A 7 1.80 2.83 15.37
C TRP A 7 1.18 1.52 15.85
N GLN A 8 -0.12 1.38 15.62
CA GLN A 8 -0.85 0.15 15.91
C GLN A 8 -1.34 -0.48 14.61
N THR A 9 -1.09 -1.76 14.44
CA THR A 9 -1.55 -2.49 13.26
C THR A 9 -3.07 -2.54 13.25
N ALA A 10 -3.68 -2.02 12.18
CA ALA A 10 -5.13 -2.00 12.03
C ALA A 10 -5.66 -3.29 11.39
N LYS A 11 -4.96 -3.79 10.38
CA LYS A 11 -5.25 -5.07 9.72
C LYS A 11 -3.95 -5.71 9.27
N GLN A 12 -3.93 -7.04 9.19
CA GLN A 12 -2.81 -7.80 8.65
C GLN A 12 -3.01 -8.06 7.17
N TYR A 13 -1.99 -7.71 6.38
CA TYR A 13 -1.95 -7.94 4.94
C TYR A 13 -0.64 -8.62 4.56
N GLU A 14 -0.57 -9.15 3.37
CA GLU A 14 0.64 -9.81 2.87
C GLU A 14 1.60 -8.81 2.20
N ASP A 15 1.07 -7.94 1.34
CA ASP A 15 1.88 -7.05 0.48
C ASP A 15 1.99 -5.63 1.00
N ILE A 16 1.20 -5.26 2.00
CA ILE A 16 1.25 -3.93 2.62
C ILE A 16 1.22 -4.04 4.14
N THR A 17 1.64 -2.98 4.80
CA THR A 17 1.36 -2.78 6.23
C THR A 17 0.33 -1.66 6.36
N TYR A 18 -0.60 -1.82 7.31
CA TYR A 18 -1.65 -0.84 7.56
C TYR A 18 -1.74 -0.57 9.06
N LYS A 19 -1.37 0.64 9.43
CA LYS A 19 -1.27 1.03 10.84
C LYS A 19 -1.94 2.37 11.07
N LYS A 20 -2.38 2.60 12.29
CA LYS A 20 -3.05 3.84 12.70
C LYS A 20 -2.41 4.40 13.96
N CYS A 21 -2.38 5.73 14.06
CA CYS A 21 -1.94 6.44 15.27
C CYS A 21 -2.46 7.88 15.22
N ASN A 22 -3.12 8.31 16.28
CA ASN A 22 -3.52 9.71 16.50
C ASN A 22 -4.21 10.36 15.28
N GLY A 23 -5.17 9.69 14.68
CA GLY A 23 -5.94 10.23 13.55
C GLY A 23 -5.25 10.09 12.20
N VAL A 24 -4.13 9.41 12.14
CA VAL A 24 -3.38 9.15 10.90
C VAL A 24 -3.39 7.67 10.59
N ALA A 25 -3.73 7.32 9.35
CA ALA A 25 -3.58 5.97 8.82
C ALA A 25 -2.33 5.92 7.96
N ARG A 26 -1.47 4.93 8.18
CA ARG A 26 -0.27 4.71 7.38
C ARG A 26 -0.41 3.41 6.60
N ILE A 27 -0.35 3.52 5.29
CA ILE A 27 -0.35 2.38 4.36
C ILE A 27 1.04 2.33 3.74
N ALA A 28 1.74 1.22 3.87
CA ALA A 28 3.09 1.10 3.35
C ALA A 28 3.23 -0.15 2.49
N PHE A 29 3.82 0.00 1.31
CA PHE A 29 4.20 -1.16 0.49
C PHE A 29 5.22 -1.99 1.24
N ASN A 30 5.04 -3.30 1.27
CA ASN A 30 5.88 -4.22 2.03
C ASN A 30 6.34 -5.39 1.16
N ARG A 31 6.99 -5.07 0.07
CA ARG A 31 7.67 -6.02 -0.82
C ARG A 31 9.07 -5.50 -1.15
N PRO A 32 9.90 -5.19 -0.12
CA PRO A 32 11.20 -4.56 -0.35
C PRO A 32 12.17 -5.44 -1.16
N GLU A 33 12.00 -6.76 -1.10
CA GLU A 33 12.83 -7.72 -1.85
C GLU A 33 12.68 -7.60 -3.37
N VAL A 34 11.61 -6.94 -3.83
CA VAL A 34 11.35 -6.67 -5.25
C VAL A 34 11.13 -5.17 -5.49
N ARG A 35 11.81 -4.32 -4.71
CA ARG A 35 11.73 -2.86 -4.82
C ARG A 35 10.31 -2.33 -4.67
N ASN A 36 9.51 -2.99 -3.85
CA ASN A 36 8.09 -2.66 -3.64
C ASN A 36 7.28 -2.58 -4.93
N ALA A 37 7.62 -3.44 -5.90
CA ALA A 37 6.80 -3.62 -7.09
C ALA A 37 5.43 -4.16 -6.70
N PHE A 38 4.37 -3.66 -7.36
CA PHE A 38 3.01 -4.10 -7.03
C PHE A 38 2.51 -5.18 -7.98
N ARG A 39 1.65 -6.04 -7.45
CA ARG A 39 0.94 -7.11 -8.17
C ARG A 39 -0.55 -7.00 -7.84
N PRO A 40 -1.43 -7.81 -8.46
CA PRO A 40 -2.87 -7.71 -8.19
C PRO A 40 -3.23 -7.78 -6.70
N ARG A 41 -2.58 -8.65 -5.93
CA ARG A 41 -2.79 -8.73 -4.48
C ARG A 41 -2.46 -7.42 -3.78
N THR A 42 -1.35 -6.79 -4.12
CA THR A 42 -0.95 -5.50 -3.53
C THR A 42 -2.03 -4.46 -3.75
N THR A 43 -2.54 -4.37 -4.98
CA THR A 43 -3.57 -3.41 -5.34
C THR A 43 -4.88 -3.69 -4.61
N SER A 44 -5.28 -4.94 -4.49
CA SER A 44 -6.49 -5.33 -3.77
C SER A 44 -6.39 -4.98 -2.28
N GLU A 45 -5.24 -5.22 -1.67
CA GLU A 45 -5.00 -4.88 -0.27
C GLU A 45 -4.98 -3.36 -0.07
N LEU A 46 -4.35 -2.63 -0.98
CA LEU A 46 -4.33 -1.17 -0.96
C LEU A 46 -5.75 -0.59 -1.03
N ILE A 47 -6.59 -1.11 -1.92
CA ILE A 47 -7.98 -0.67 -2.05
C ILE A 47 -8.74 -0.95 -0.74
N ASP A 48 -8.57 -2.12 -0.16
CA ASP A 48 -9.24 -2.47 1.10
C ASP A 48 -8.83 -1.52 2.23
N ALA A 49 -7.54 -1.25 2.36
CA ALA A 49 -7.04 -0.31 3.38
C ALA A 49 -7.51 1.12 3.14
N LEU A 50 -7.53 1.59 1.88
CA LEU A 50 -8.02 2.93 1.54
C LEU A 50 -9.50 3.09 1.87
N ARG A 51 -10.32 2.07 1.60
CA ARG A 51 -11.74 2.08 1.94
C ARG A 51 -11.94 2.12 3.45
N ASP A 52 -11.20 1.32 4.19
CA ASP A 52 -11.26 1.33 5.65
C ASP A 52 -10.90 2.72 6.21
N ALA A 53 -9.81 3.31 5.72
CA ALA A 53 -9.38 4.64 6.15
C ALA A 53 -10.40 5.72 5.78
N THR A 54 -11.08 5.59 4.64
CA THR A 54 -12.12 6.52 4.21
C THR A 54 -13.32 6.47 5.15
N GLU A 55 -13.72 5.28 5.58
CA GLU A 55 -14.89 5.07 6.43
C GLU A 55 -14.61 5.31 7.91
N ASP A 56 -13.34 5.27 8.33
CA ASP A 56 -12.97 5.46 9.74
C ASP A 56 -13.01 6.94 10.09
N THR A 57 -14.02 7.33 10.86
CA THR A 57 -14.24 8.73 11.26
C THR A 57 -13.15 9.27 12.18
N SER A 58 -12.34 8.41 12.80
CA SER A 58 -11.21 8.83 13.64
C SER A 58 -9.97 9.22 12.81
N ILE A 59 -9.95 8.89 11.52
CA ILE A 59 -8.82 9.16 10.62
C ILE A 59 -9.08 10.42 9.82
N GLY A 60 -8.16 11.37 9.88
CA GLY A 60 -8.22 12.61 9.10
C GLY A 60 -7.17 12.70 7.99
N CYS A 61 -6.12 11.91 8.08
CA CYS A 61 -5.01 11.94 7.12
C CYS A 61 -4.52 10.53 6.83
N VAL A 62 -4.14 10.28 5.57
CA VAL A 62 -3.57 8.99 5.14
C VAL A 62 -2.16 9.23 4.62
N LEU A 63 -1.19 8.51 5.16
CA LEU A 63 0.17 8.48 4.65
C LEU A 63 0.38 7.22 3.81
N ILE A 64 0.93 7.38 2.62
CA ILE A 64 1.34 6.26 1.78
C ILE A 64 2.87 6.26 1.73
N SER A 65 3.48 5.18 2.15
CA SER A 65 4.92 5.05 2.27
C SER A 65 5.36 3.65 1.83
N ALA A 66 6.55 3.24 2.24
CA ALA A 66 7.08 1.93 1.90
C ALA A 66 7.93 1.39 3.04
N GLU A 67 7.91 0.08 3.20
CA GLU A 67 8.82 -0.62 4.09
C GLU A 67 10.12 -0.94 3.35
N GLY A 68 11.16 -1.18 4.08
CA GLY A 68 12.47 -1.50 3.53
C GLY A 68 13.50 -1.60 4.64
N PRO A 69 14.81 -1.60 4.32
CA PRO A 69 15.36 -1.64 2.94
C PRO A 69 15.27 -3.03 2.30
N SER A 70 15.65 -3.13 1.01
CA SER A 70 15.75 -4.43 0.36
C SER A 70 16.80 -5.30 1.07
N PRO A 71 16.49 -6.58 1.36
CA PRO A 71 17.46 -7.48 1.98
C PRO A 71 18.64 -7.84 1.07
N LYS A 72 18.52 -7.53 -0.24
CA LYS A 72 19.56 -7.85 -1.22
C LYS A 72 20.73 -6.87 -1.19
N ASP A 73 20.48 -5.58 -0.98
CA ASP A 73 21.52 -4.55 -1.09
C ASP A 73 21.32 -3.36 -0.15
N GLY A 74 20.33 -3.40 0.72
CA GLY A 74 20.06 -2.32 1.67
C GLY A 74 19.48 -1.04 1.06
N VAL A 75 19.04 -1.08 -0.19
CA VAL A 75 18.48 0.08 -0.88
C VAL A 75 16.99 0.20 -0.59
N TRP A 76 16.55 1.43 -0.30
CA TRP A 76 15.14 1.76 -0.10
C TRP A 76 14.48 2.15 -1.42
N SER A 77 13.27 1.66 -1.64
CA SER A 77 12.45 2.03 -2.80
C SER A 77 11.02 2.28 -2.34
N PHE A 78 10.40 3.33 -2.85
CA PHE A 78 8.99 3.58 -2.58
C PHE A 78 8.11 2.56 -3.31
N CYS A 79 8.17 2.57 -4.63
CA CYS A 79 7.46 1.62 -5.48
C CYS A 79 8.09 1.66 -6.88
N SER A 80 8.51 0.52 -7.39
CA SER A 80 9.17 0.45 -8.70
C SER A 80 8.18 0.26 -9.85
N GLY A 81 6.87 0.18 -9.58
CA GLY A 81 5.86 -0.04 -10.60
C GLY A 81 5.31 -1.46 -10.58
N GLY A 82 4.66 -1.87 -11.66
CA GLY A 82 4.07 -3.21 -11.74
C GLY A 82 5.12 -4.30 -11.78
N ASP A 83 4.85 -5.41 -11.07
CA ASP A 83 5.78 -6.53 -11.01
C ASP A 83 5.75 -7.30 -12.35
N GLN A 84 6.82 -7.18 -13.15
CA GLN A 84 6.90 -7.79 -14.46
C GLN A 84 6.95 -9.32 -14.42
N ARG A 85 7.37 -9.92 -13.30
CA ARG A 85 7.39 -11.38 -13.15
C ARG A 85 5.99 -11.95 -13.05
N VAL A 86 5.03 -11.16 -12.57
CA VAL A 86 3.63 -11.55 -12.42
C VAL A 86 2.84 -11.25 -13.69
N ARG A 87 3.33 -10.31 -14.50
CA ARG A 87 2.69 -9.92 -15.75
C ARG A 87 3.05 -10.91 -16.86
N GLY A 88 2.13 -11.84 -17.16
CA GLY A 88 2.29 -12.75 -18.28
C GLY A 88 1.87 -12.13 -19.63
N LYS A 89 1.80 -12.96 -20.66
CA LYS A 89 1.34 -12.54 -22.00
C LYS A 89 -0.08 -11.96 -22.01
N GLN A 90 -0.89 -12.37 -21.04
CA GLN A 90 -2.28 -11.93 -20.89
C GLN A 90 -2.41 -10.77 -19.89
N GLY A 91 -1.30 -10.16 -19.46
CA GLY A 91 -1.30 -9.12 -18.46
C GLY A 91 -1.36 -9.66 -17.04
N TYR A 92 -1.84 -8.83 -16.11
CA TYR A 92 -1.94 -9.22 -14.71
C TYR A 92 -3.21 -10.05 -14.47
N VAL A 93 -3.04 -11.16 -13.74
CA VAL A 93 -4.14 -12.04 -13.35
C VAL A 93 -4.18 -12.10 -11.83
N GLY A 94 -5.35 -11.83 -11.25
CA GLY A 94 -5.55 -11.89 -9.80
C GLY A 94 -5.64 -13.31 -9.26
N ASP A 95 -5.70 -13.44 -7.93
CA ASP A 95 -5.79 -14.73 -7.24
C ASP A 95 -7.04 -15.52 -7.62
N ASP A 96 -8.06 -14.83 -8.07
CA ASP A 96 -9.32 -15.42 -8.54
C ASP A 96 -9.29 -15.79 -10.03
N GLY A 97 -8.15 -15.64 -10.69
CA GLY A 97 -8.00 -15.89 -12.12
C GLY A 97 -8.46 -14.76 -13.02
N ALA A 98 -8.94 -13.64 -12.46
CA ALA A 98 -9.39 -12.49 -13.24
C ALA A 98 -8.22 -11.67 -13.77
N HIS A 99 -8.35 -11.19 -15.02
CA HIS A 99 -7.35 -10.32 -15.66
C HIS A 99 -7.52 -8.87 -15.20
N ARG A 100 -7.01 -8.55 -14.00
CA ARG A 100 -7.15 -7.18 -13.48
C ARG A 100 -6.03 -6.83 -12.51
N LEU A 101 -5.62 -5.58 -12.54
CA LEU A 101 -4.71 -4.99 -11.57
C LEU A 101 -5.45 -4.02 -10.63
N ASN A 102 -6.52 -3.40 -11.09
CA ASN A 102 -7.36 -2.44 -10.36
C ASN A 102 -6.61 -1.19 -9.88
N ILE A 103 -5.48 -0.87 -10.46
CA ILE A 103 -4.69 0.28 -10.03
C ILE A 103 -5.46 1.60 -10.23
N LEU A 104 -6.28 1.68 -11.26
CA LEU A 104 -7.11 2.86 -11.52
C LEU A 104 -8.12 3.10 -10.41
N GLU A 105 -8.68 2.03 -9.84
CA GLU A 105 -9.61 2.14 -8.70
C GLU A 105 -8.88 2.66 -7.46
N ALA A 106 -7.66 2.18 -7.18
CA ALA A 106 -6.85 2.70 -6.09
C ALA A 106 -6.57 4.20 -6.29
N GLN A 107 -6.20 4.61 -7.49
CA GLN A 107 -5.94 6.01 -7.82
C GLN A 107 -7.19 6.87 -7.67
N ARG A 108 -8.35 6.35 -8.09
CA ARG A 108 -9.62 7.04 -7.94
C ARG A 108 -9.96 7.27 -6.47
N LEU A 109 -9.78 6.26 -5.62
CA LEU A 109 -10.02 6.38 -4.18
C LEU A 109 -9.11 7.44 -3.55
N ILE A 110 -7.83 7.46 -3.90
CA ILE A 110 -6.89 8.45 -3.40
C ILE A 110 -7.33 9.87 -3.80
N ARG A 111 -7.74 10.04 -5.06
CA ARG A 111 -8.12 11.35 -5.60
C ARG A 111 -9.40 11.90 -4.98
N PHE A 112 -10.39 11.05 -4.75
CA PHE A 112 -11.73 11.48 -4.40
C PHE A 112 -12.11 11.25 -2.94
N MET A 113 -11.26 10.61 -2.13
CA MET A 113 -11.59 10.42 -0.72
C MET A 113 -11.63 11.77 0.01
N PRO A 114 -12.54 11.96 0.98
CA PRO A 114 -12.70 13.23 1.69
C PRO A 114 -11.64 13.40 2.80
N LYS A 115 -10.41 13.01 2.53
CA LYS A 115 -9.30 13.08 3.49
C LYS A 115 -8.02 13.42 2.76
N VAL A 116 -7.08 14.04 3.45
CA VAL A 116 -5.76 14.35 2.88
C VAL A 116 -4.94 13.07 2.76
N VAL A 117 -4.36 12.86 1.59
CA VAL A 117 -3.45 11.73 1.34
C VAL A 117 -2.07 12.30 1.00
N ILE A 118 -1.05 11.85 1.72
CA ILE A 118 0.32 12.31 1.57
C ILE A 118 1.20 11.10 1.23
N ALA A 119 1.91 11.19 0.12
CA ALA A 119 2.90 10.18 -0.23
C ALA A 119 4.26 10.58 0.36
N VAL A 120 4.88 9.65 1.07
CA VAL A 120 6.20 9.82 1.67
C VAL A 120 7.18 8.97 0.87
N VAL A 121 7.82 9.62 -0.07
CA VAL A 121 8.68 8.97 -1.08
C VAL A 121 10.14 8.97 -0.63
#